data_ff4acf4fc83051ebf4b90ed291ce66af
#
_entry.id   ff4acf4fc83051ebf4b90ed291ce66af
#
_cell.length_a   1.000
_cell.length_b   1.000
_cell.length_c   1.000
_cell.angle_alpha   90.00
_cell.angle_beta   90.00
_cell.angle_gamma   90.00
#
_symmetry.space_group_name_H-M   'P 1'
#
loop_
_entity.id
_entity.type
_entity.pdbx_description
1 polymer ?
#
loop_
_entity_poly.entity_id
_entity_poly.type
_entity_poly.pdbx_seq_one_letter_code
_entity_poly.pdbx_strand_id
1 'polypeptide(L)'
;EPPIEDFDITLLGTDESFNGDVIARKVLESEAILVASPEYLRRRGAPQQPQDLMQHDCLRLKMPHMRPRMWQMWCPDNPTQPIEIDIQPVLLANHTDSLLRAALDGAGITSVAMDMVAPYLTRGELVRVLAPWITGRLSMYAAVPTRKFMPQRTRVFLDFLIEETRLQTAKALQACATC
;
A
#
# COMPACT_ATOMS: atom_id res chain seq x y z
N GLU A 1 11.31 8.27 -15.60
CA GLU A 1 10.04 7.71 -16.12
C GLU A 1 10.33 6.36 -16.76
N PRO A 2 9.50 5.32 -16.52
CA PRO A 2 9.70 4.05 -17.18
C PRO A 2 9.44 4.19 -18.69
N PRO A 3 10.18 3.46 -19.53
CA PRO A 3 10.00 3.52 -20.98
C PRO A 3 8.66 2.87 -21.37
N ILE A 4 7.61 3.68 -21.46
CA ILE A 4 6.25 3.21 -21.80
C ILE A 4 6.20 2.75 -23.27
N GLU A 5 7.04 3.33 -24.14
CA GLU A 5 7.04 3.07 -25.57
C GLU A 5 7.60 1.68 -25.92
N ASP A 6 8.38 1.06 -25.05
CA ASP A 6 9.01 -0.23 -25.29
C ASP A 6 8.13 -1.43 -24.93
N PHE A 7 6.96 -1.19 -24.33
CA PHE A 7 6.07 -2.25 -23.84
C PHE A 7 4.65 -2.08 -24.34
N ASP A 8 3.94 -3.19 -24.55
CA ASP A 8 2.51 -3.19 -24.89
C ASP A 8 1.64 -2.60 -23.75
N ILE A 9 2.03 -2.87 -22.47
CA ILE A 9 1.41 -2.35 -21.27
C ILE A 9 2.50 -2.11 -20.23
N THR A 10 2.49 -0.93 -19.60
CA THR A 10 3.34 -0.60 -18.46
C THR A 10 2.49 -0.37 -17.23
N LEU A 11 2.77 -1.05 -16.11
CA LEU A 11 2.10 -0.81 -14.83
C LEU A 11 2.86 0.25 -14.04
N LEU A 12 2.14 1.31 -13.66
CA LEU A 12 2.67 2.45 -12.93
C LEU A 12 1.97 2.57 -11.58
N GLY A 13 2.74 2.46 -10.50
CA GLY A 13 2.27 2.76 -9.14
C GLY A 13 2.58 4.22 -8.78
N THR A 14 1.59 4.94 -8.26
CA THR A 14 1.76 6.32 -7.80
C THR A 14 0.90 6.57 -6.56
N ASP A 15 1.37 7.45 -5.70
CA ASP A 15 0.65 8.00 -4.56
C ASP A 15 -0.17 9.24 -4.93
N GLU A 16 0.02 9.75 -6.14
CA GLU A 16 -0.71 10.90 -6.70
C GLU A 16 -1.52 10.50 -7.94
N SER A 17 -2.41 11.39 -8.39
CA SER A 17 -3.09 11.22 -9.67
C SER A 17 -2.07 11.29 -10.81
N PHE A 18 -2.08 10.29 -11.67
CA PHE A 18 -1.20 10.25 -12.84
C PHE A 18 -1.52 11.40 -13.81
N ASN A 19 -0.51 12.20 -14.10
CA ASN A 19 -0.62 13.40 -14.96
C ASN A 19 0.46 13.34 -16.05
N GLY A 20 0.33 12.43 -16.99
CA GLY A 20 1.26 12.25 -18.10
C GLY A 20 0.55 12.21 -19.46
N ASP A 21 1.29 12.52 -20.54
CA ASP A 21 0.81 12.52 -21.93
C ASP A 21 0.54 11.11 -22.51
N VAL A 22 0.29 10.13 -21.65
CA VAL A 22 0.04 8.74 -22.03
C VAL A 22 -1.38 8.34 -21.65
N ILE A 23 -1.89 7.34 -22.35
CA ILE A 23 -3.19 6.77 -22.03
C ILE A 23 -3.02 5.82 -20.86
N ALA A 24 -3.48 6.25 -19.70
CA ALA A 24 -3.46 5.42 -18.50
C ALA A 24 -4.88 5.08 -18.04
N ARG A 25 -5.11 3.81 -17.72
CA ARG A 25 -6.34 3.32 -17.09
C ARG A 25 -6.04 2.91 -15.66
N LYS A 26 -6.82 3.42 -14.70
CA LYS A 26 -6.69 3.00 -13.29
C LYS A 26 -7.07 1.53 -13.17
N VAL A 27 -6.15 0.73 -12.63
CA VAL A 27 -6.32 -0.71 -12.41
C VAL A 27 -6.70 -0.99 -10.96
N LEU A 28 -6.06 -0.27 -10.01
CA LEU A 28 -6.22 -0.48 -8.59
C LEU A 28 -6.13 0.86 -7.85
N GLU A 29 -6.90 0.97 -6.79
CA GLU A 29 -6.74 1.98 -5.76
C GLU A 29 -6.80 1.29 -4.39
N SER A 30 -5.80 1.53 -3.54
CA SER A 30 -5.71 0.91 -2.22
C SER A 30 -5.20 1.91 -1.19
N GLU A 31 -5.63 1.75 0.06
CA GLU A 31 -5.10 2.50 1.19
C GLU A 31 -3.96 1.74 1.84
N ALA A 32 -2.91 2.45 2.21
CA ALA A 32 -1.83 1.91 3.01
C ALA A 32 -2.19 2.03 4.49
N ILE A 33 -2.21 0.91 5.19
CA ILE A 33 -2.57 0.79 6.61
C ILE A 33 -1.39 0.28 7.42
N LEU A 34 -1.42 0.56 8.72
CA LEU A 34 -0.42 0.05 9.65
C LEU A 34 -0.84 -1.31 10.20
N VAL A 35 0.08 -2.26 10.16
CA VAL A 35 -0.15 -3.63 10.63
C VAL A 35 1.02 -4.14 11.46
N ALA A 36 0.73 -5.04 12.39
CA ALA A 36 1.71 -5.77 13.19
C ALA A 36 1.18 -7.17 13.50
N SER A 37 2.06 -8.12 13.85
CA SER A 37 1.64 -9.42 14.32
C SER A 37 1.07 -9.37 15.75
N PRO A 38 0.14 -10.26 16.11
CA PRO A 38 -0.36 -10.37 17.48
C PRO A 38 0.77 -10.61 18.50
N GLU A 39 1.81 -11.34 18.10
CA GLU A 39 2.98 -11.59 18.96
C GLU A 39 3.71 -10.30 19.31
N TYR A 40 3.98 -9.45 18.31
CA TYR A 40 4.60 -8.15 18.53
C TYR A 40 3.75 -7.29 19.50
N LEU A 41 2.43 -7.22 19.24
CA LEU A 41 1.51 -6.42 20.05
C LEU A 41 1.41 -6.93 21.50
N ARG A 42 1.46 -8.25 21.71
CA ARG A 42 1.49 -8.83 23.06
C ARG A 42 2.77 -8.45 23.81
N ARG A 43 3.91 -8.37 23.14
CA ARG A 43 5.20 -8.04 23.74
C ARG A 43 5.39 -6.54 23.99
N ARG A 44 4.95 -5.69 23.07
CA ARG A 44 5.23 -4.25 23.09
C ARG A 44 4.01 -3.37 23.40
N GLY A 45 2.82 -3.96 23.46
CA GLY A 45 1.57 -3.22 23.50
C GLY A 45 1.11 -2.77 22.12
N ALA A 46 -0.16 -2.42 22.01
CA ALA A 46 -0.71 -1.83 20.80
C ALA A 46 -0.67 -0.28 20.90
N PRO A 47 -0.22 0.43 19.86
CA PRO A 47 -0.27 1.89 19.85
C PRO A 47 -1.73 2.36 19.89
N GLN A 48 -2.04 3.33 20.75
CA GLN A 48 -3.38 3.89 20.91
C GLN A 48 -3.58 5.16 20.10
N GLN A 49 -2.52 5.89 19.83
CA GLN A 49 -2.49 7.13 19.07
C GLN A 49 -1.25 7.16 18.17
N PRO A 50 -1.26 7.94 17.08
CA PRO A 50 -0.13 7.97 16.13
C PRO A 50 1.22 8.29 16.77
N GLN A 51 1.26 9.11 17.81
CA GLN A 51 2.48 9.50 18.52
C GLN A 51 3.17 8.32 19.21
N ASP A 52 2.43 7.29 19.56
CA ASP A 52 3.00 6.09 20.21
C ASP A 52 3.99 5.37 19.29
N LEU A 53 3.87 5.53 17.96
CA LEU A 53 4.81 4.97 16.97
C LEU A 53 6.27 5.40 17.20
N MET A 54 6.49 6.53 17.85
CA MET A 54 7.85 7.00 18.21
C MET A 54 8.56 6.04 19.17
N GLN A 55 7.81 5.21 19.89
CA GLN A 55 8.33 4.24 20.87
C GLN A 55 8.21 2.78 20.38
N HIS A 56 7.70 2.58 19.17
CA HIS A 56 7.54 1.26 18.56
C HIS A 56 8.66 0.95 17.57
N ASP A 57 8.90 -0.35 17.37
CA ASP A 57 9.82 -0.84 16.34
C ASP A 57 9.11 -0.70 14.98
N CYS A 58 9.55 0.26 14.18
CA CYS A 58 8.95 0.57 12.89
C CYS A 58 9.76 -0.06 11.75
N LEU A 59 9.07 -0.71 10.82
CA LEU A 59 9.64 -1.29 9.61
C LEU A 59 9.25 -0.42 8.43
N ARG A 60 10.25 0.20 7.77
CA ARG A 60 9.98 1.27 6.81
C ARG A 60 10.43 0.91 5.40
N LEU A 61 9.56 1.16 4.42
CA LEU A 61 9.92 1.09 3.01
C LEU A 61 10.84 2.24 2.67
N LYS A 62 12.00 1.92 2.07
CA LYS A 62 12.96 2.87 1.57
C LYS A 62 12.73 3.09 0.07
N MET A 63 12.24 4.26 -0.29
CA MET A 63 12.10 4.67 -1.69
C MET A 63 12.88 5.96 -1.95
N PRO A 64 13.30 6.22 -3.20
CA PRO A 64 13.81 7.53 -3.60
C PRO A 64 12.80 8.61 -3.18
N HIS A 65 13.29 9.74 -2.69
CA HIS A 65 12.49 10.90 -2.27
C HIS A 65 11.64 10.74 -1.01
N MET A 66 11.54 9.55 -0.40
CA MET A 66 10.89 9.38 0.89
C MET A 66 11.84 9.72 2.04
N ARG A 67 11.31 10.42 3.05
CA ARG A 67 12.01 10.61 4.34
C ARG A 67 11.92 9.32 5.16
N PRO A 68 13.02 8.59 5.39
CA PRO A 68 12.93 7.26 6.03
C PRO A 68 12.45 7.30 7.47
N ARG A 69 12.63 8.42 8.18
CA ARG A 69 12.22 8.60 9.58
C ARG A 69 10.86 9.28 9.75
N MET A 70 10.13 9.54 8.67
CA MET A 70 8.87 10.25 8.71
C MET A 70 7.74 9.38 8.17
N TRP A 71 6.69 9.19 8.96
CA TRP A 71 5.40 8.75 8.47
C TRP A 71 4.44 9.92 8.41
N GLN A 72 3.86 10.13 7.25
CA GLN A 72 2.66 10.95 7.11
C GLN A 72 1.44 10.06 7.32
N MET A 73 0.47 10.54 8.08
CA MET A 73 -0.74 9.81 8.40
C MET A 73 -1.96 10.70 8.22
N TRP A 74 -2.99 10.15 7.61
CA TRP A 74 -4.25 10.83 7.33
C TRP A 74 -5.37 10.20 8.16
N CYS A 75 -6.23 11.04 8.74
CA CYS A 75 -7.47 10.61 9.36
C CYS A 75 -8.64 10.89 8.41
N PRO A 76 -9.65 10.01 8.31
CA PRO A 76 -10.86 10.26 7.53
C PRO A 76 -11.57 11.57 7.91
N ASP A 77 -11.51 11.97 9.18
CA ASP A 77 -12.13 13.20 9.67
C ASP A 77 -11.42 14.48 9.18
N ASN A 78 -10.15 14.36 8.78
CA ASN A 78 -9.36 15.45 8.22
C ASN A 78 -8.45 14.97 7.08
N PRO A 79 -9.01 14.62 5.92
CA PRO A 79 -8.28 13.96 4.83
C PRO A 79 -7.28 14.88 4.09
N THR A 80 -7.36 16.20 4.33
CA THR A 80 -6.52 17.20 3.64
C THR A 80 -5.26 17.59 4.41
N GLN A 81 -5.21 17.27 5.71
CA GLN A 81 -4.08 17.66 6.56
C GLN A 81 -3.48 16.42 7.23
N PRO A 82 -2.41 15.85 6.66
CA PRO A 82 -1.71 14.78 7.31
C PRO A 82 -0.98 15.27 8.56
N ILE A 83 -0.85 14.37 9.54
CA ILE A 83 0.10 14.55 10.62
C ILE A 83 1.41 13.86 10.26
N GLU A 84 2.52 14.42 10.70
CA GLU A 84 3.86 13.85 10.51
C GLU A 84 4.34 13.26 11.84
N ILE A 85 4.76 12.00 11.80
CA ILE A 85 5.29 11.27 12.97
C ILE A 85 6.75 10.93 12.69
N ASP A 86 7.65 11.43 13.52
CA ASP A 86 9.07 11.05 13.49
C ASP A 86 9.22 9.66 14.12
N ILE A 87 9.55 8.68 13.30
CA ILE A 87 9.75 7.29 13.71
C ILE A 87 11.23 6.94 13.71
N GLN A 88 11.58 5.90 14.48
CA GLN A 88 12.91 5.31 14.43
C GLN A 88 12.84 3.92 13.81
N PRO A 89 13.07 3.78 12.49
CA PRO A 89 12.97 2.48 11.84
C PRO A 89 14.08 1.54 12.34
N VAL A 90 13.68 0.36 12.78
CA VAL A 90 14.62 -0.74 13.14
C VAL A 90 15.00 -1.56 11.90
N LEU A 91 14.19 -1.46 10.83
CA LEU A 91 14.46 -2.08 9.54
C LEU A 91 14.06 -1.13 8.41
N LEU A 92 14.98 -0.97 7.45
CA LEU A 92 14.73 -0.30 6.17
C LEU A 92 14.94 -1.30 5.04
N ALA A 93 13.93 -1.49 4.21
CA ALA A 93 14.02 -2.33 3.02
C ALA A 93 13.38 -1.62 1.83
N ASN A 94 13.85 -1.94 0.63
CA ASN A 94 13.31 -1.40 -0.62
C ASN A 94 12.25 -2.32 -1.26
N HIS A 95 11.82 -3.34 -0.53
CA HIS A 95 10.84 -4.33 -0.99
C HIS A 95 9.78 -4.57 0.08
N THR A 96 8.51 -4.43 -0.31
CA THR A 96 7.37 -4.52 0.61
C THR A 96 7.21 -5.90 1.23
N ASP A 97 7.44 -6.98 0.46
CA ASP A 97 7.30 -8.35 0.97
C ASP A 97 8.32 -8.66 2.07
N SER A 98 9.51 -8.07 2.01
CA SER A 98 10.52 -8.23 3.08
C SER A 98 10.03 -7.61 4.39
N LEU A 99 9.39 -6.44 4.33
CA LEU A 99 8.81 -5.78 5.50
C LEU A 99 7.58 -6.52 6.02
N LEU A 100 6.73 -7.00 5.10
CA LEU A 100 5.56 -7.81 5.44
C LEU A 100 5.98 -9.10 6.16
N ARG A 101 7.00 -9.79 5.64
CA ARG A 101 7.54 -10.98 6.28
C ARG A 101 8.11 -10.66 7.67
N ALA A 102 8.89 -9.60 7.81
CA ALA A 102 9.41 -9.18 9.10
C ALA A 102 8.29 -8.84 10.12
N ALA A 103 7.20 -8.20 9.66
CA ALA A 103 6.05 -7.92 10.52
C ALA A 103 5.34 -9.21 10.97
N LEU A 104 5.17 -10.18 10.08
CA LEU A 104 4.61 -11.51 10.41
C LEU A 104 5.48 -12.23 11.45
N ASP A 105 6.80 -12.11 11.33
CA ASP A 105 7.77 -12.68 12.27
C ASP A 105 7.91 -11.86 13.58
N GLY A 106 7.06 -10.84 13.80
CA GLY A 106 7.01 -10.08 15.04
C GLY A 106 8.09 -9.02 15.20
N ALA A 107 8.73 -8.57 14.13
CA ALA A 107 9.81 -7.58 14.19
C ALA A 107 9.30 -6.15 14.46
N GLY A 108 8.04 -5.83 14.16
CA GLY A 108 7.52 -4.48 14.37
C GLY A 108 6.26 -4.15 13.58
N ILE A 109 6.00 -2.85 13.47
CA ILE A 109 4.86 -2.28 12.75
C ILE A 109 5.32 -1.85 11.36
N THR A 110 4.56 -2.20 10.33
CA THR A 110 4.81 -1.77 8.95
C THR A 110 3.58 -1.16 8.31
N SER A 111 3.79 -0.36 7.29
CA SER A 111 2.74 0.19 6.42
C SER A 111 2.69 -0.61 5.13
N VAL A 112 1.52 -1.16 4.81
CA VAL A 112 1.31 -1.96 3.60
C VAL A 112 -0.06 -1.67 3.01
N ALA A 113 -0.20 -1.78 1.70
CA ALA A 113 -1.48 -1.67 1.02
C ALA A 113 -2.48 -2.72 1.53
N MET A 114 -3.72 -2.31 1.76
CA MET A 114 -4.76 -3.12 2.40
C MET A 114 -5.03 -4.43 1.66
N ASP A 115 -5.05 -4.38 0.33
CA ASP A 115 -5.26 -5.56 -0.52
C ASP A 115 -4.16 -6.61 -0.36
N MET A 116 -2.91 -6.20 -0.10
CA MET A 116 -1.79 -7.12 0.14
C MET A 116 -1.90 -7.82 1.50
N VAL A 117 -2.42 -7.14 2.52
CA VAL A 117 -2.48 -7.69 3.89
C VAL A 117 -3.81 -8.34 4.24
N ALA A 118 -4.86 -8.15 3.45
CA ALA A 118 -6.19 -8.70 3.71
C ALA A 118 -6.19 -10.21 4.03
N PRO A 119 -5.47 -11.09 3.32
CA PRO A 119 -5.41 -12.50 3.67
C PRO A 119 -4.83 -12.78 5.05
N TYR A 120 -3.85 -11.99 5.50
CA TYR A 120 -3.21 -12.14 6.81
C TYR A 120 -4.09 -11.58 7.94
N LEU A 121 -4.83 -10.48 7.67
CA LEU A 121 -5.82 -9.95 8.60
C LEU A 121 -6.94 -10.96 8.83
N THR A 122 -7.47 -11.55 7.76
CA THR A 122 -8.53 -12.57 7.85
C THR A 122 -8.10 -13.81 8.63
N ARG A 123 -6.83 -14.23 8.54
CA ARG A 123 -6.29 -15.36 9.30
C ARG A 123 -5.84 -14.98 10.71
N GLY A 124 -5.88 -13.71 11.08
CA GLY A 124 -5.40 -13.22 12.37
C GLY A 124 -3.87 -13.27 12.54
N GLU A 125 -3.13 -13.43 11.44
CA GLU A 125 -1.66 -13.43 11.44
C GLU A 125 -1.09 -12.01 11.56
N LEU A 126 -1.85 -11.02 11.09
CA LEU A 126 -1.62 -9.60 11.30
C LEU A 126 -2.88 -8.94 11.87
N VAL A 127 -2.67 -7.83 12.57
CA VAL A 127 -3.71 -6.97 13.12
C VAL A 127 -3.47 -5.56 12.62
N ARG A 128 -4.52 -4.89 12.16
CA ARG A 128 -4.48 -3.46 11.86
C ARG A 128 -4.35 -2.68 13.16
N VAL A 129 -3.39 -1.76 13.21
CA VAL A 129 -3.23 -0.84 14.34
C VAL A 129 -3.57 0.59 13.92
N LEU A 130 -3.97 1.41 14.89
CA LEU A 130 -4.33 2.82 14.70
C LEU A 130 -5.44 3.06 13.67
N ALA A 131 -6.41 2.14 13.52
CA ALA A 131 -7.59 2.46 12.74
C ALA A 131 -8.30 3.69 13.35
N PRO A 132 -8.84 4.63 12.55
CA PRO A 132 -9.01 4.59 11.10
C PRO A 132 -7.86 5.23 10.30
N TRP A 133 -6.73 5.55 10.92
CA TRP A 133 -5.61 6.20 10.25
C TRP A 133 -5.05 5.37 9.08
N ILE A 134 -4.64 6.07 8.02
CA ILE A 134 -3.93 5.53 6.86
C ILE A 134 -2.60 6.25 6.68
N THR A 135 -1.64 5.62 6.03
CA THR A 135 -0.31 6.18 5.77
C THR A 135 -0.10 6.58 4.31
N GLY A 136 -1.12 6.46 3.50
CA GLY A 136 -1.13 6.87 2.10
C GLY A 136 -2.22 6.18 1.29
N ARG A 137 -2.34 6.62 0.04
CA ARG A 137 -3.17 5.97 -0.99
C ARG A 137 -2.28 5.62 -2.16
N LEU A 138 -2.42 4.38 -2.62
CA LEU A 138 -1.70 3.87 -3.78
C LEU A 138 -2.69 3.70 -4.91
N SER A 139 -2.41 4.31 -6.05
CA SER A 139 -3.12 4.06 -7.30
C SER A 139 -2.18 3.36 -8.28
N MET A 140 -2.67 2.31 -8.91
CA MET A 140 -1.95 1.62 -9.98
C MET A 140 -2.66 1.89 -11.30
N TYR A 141 -1.89 2.28 -12.30
CA TYR A 141 -2.36 2.55 -13.64
C TYR A 141 -1.70 1.61 -14.63
N ALA A 142 -2.46 1.17 -15.62
CA ALA A 142 -1.94 0.52 -16.81
C ALA A 142 -1.82 1.58 -17.91
N ALA A 143 -0.60 1.91 -18.27
CA ALA A 143 -0.30 2.83 -19.36
C ALA A 143 -0.05 2.05 -20.65
N VAL A 144 -0.60 2.57 -21.75
CA VAL A 144 -0.43 2.02 -23.10
C VAL A 144 0.07 3.12 -24.03
N PRO A 145 0.96 2.81 -24.98
CA PRO A 145 1.61 3.81 -25.85
C PRO A 145 0.62 4.57 -26.73
N THR A 146 -0.46 3.91 -27.19
CA THR A 146 -1.42 4.54 -28.09
C THR A 146 -2.75 3.79 -28.10
N ARG A 147 -3.86 4.52 -28.34
CA ARG A 147 -5.20 3.94 -28.57
C ARG A 147 -5.40 3.46 -30.00
N LYS A 148 -4.70 4.08 -30.97
CA LYS A 148 -5.05 4.01 -32.38
C LYS A 148 -4.76 2.65 -33.03
N PHE A 149 -3.84 1.89 -32.44
CA PHE A 149 -3.38 0.60 -32.97
C PHE A 149 -3.18 -0.47 -31.89
N MET A 150 -3.94 -0.38 -30.78
CA MET A 150 -3.84 -1.39 -29.73
C MET A 150 -4.26 -2.76 -30.26
N PRO A 151 -3.39 -3.77 -30.27
CA PRO A 151 -3.73 -5.13 -30.66
C PRO A 151 -4.89 -5.68 -29.83
N GLN A 152 -5.72 -6.51 -30.44
CA GLN A 152 -6.87 -7.10 -29.73
C GLN A 152 -6.42 -7.89 -28.48
N ARG A 153 -5.32 -8.63 -28.57
CA ARG A 153 -4.72 -9.37 -27.43
C ARG A 153 -4.39 -8.45 -26.24
N THR A 154 -3.81 -7.29 -26.51
CA THR A 154 -3.44 -6.29 -25.48
C THR A 154 -4.69 -5.72 -24.82
N ARG A 155 -5.74 -5.44 -25.62
CA ARG A 155 -7.02 -4.96 -25.09
C ARG A 155 -7.69 -6.00 -24.20
N VAL A 156 -7.78 -7.24 -24.64
CA VAL A 156 -8.39 -8.35 -23.87
C VAL A 156 -7.63 -8.57 -22.57
N PHE A 157 -6.30 -8.55 -22.61
CA PHE A 157 -5.48 -8.70 -21.39
C PHE A 157 -5.68 -7.52 -20.43
N LEU A 158 -5.73 -6.29 -20.93
CA LEU A 158 -5.96 -5.10 -20.11
C LEU A 158 -7.34 -5.13 -19.44
N ASP A 159 -8.38 -5.48 -20.17
CA ASP A 159 -9.74 -5.59 -19.64
C ASP A 159 -9.82 -6.71 -18.58
N PHE A 160 -9.20 -7.85 -18.82
CA PHE A 160 -9.08 -8.94 -17.86
C PHE A 160 -8.31 -8.50 -16.58
N LEU A 161 -7.17 -7.83 -16.74
CA LEU A 161 -6.37 -7.34 -15.62
C LEU A 161 -7.17 -6.39 -14.72
N ILE A 162 -7.90 -5.45 -15.33
CA ILE A 162 -8.71 -4.48 -14.58
C ILE A 162 -9.85 -5.19 -13.84
N GLU A 163 -10.55 -6.08 -14.50
CA GLU A 163 -11.69 -6.80 -13.90
C GLU A 163 -11.24 -7.71 -12.77
N GLU A 164 -10.20 -8.51 -12.99
CA GLU A 164 -9.69 -9.44 -11.98
C GLU A 164 -9.13 -8.69 -10.76
N THR A 165 -8.38 -7.62 -10.98
CA THR A 165 -7.86 -6.79 -9.89
C THR A 165 -8.99 -6.17 -9.07
N ARG A 166 -10.04 -5.66 -9.74
CA ARG A 166 -11.22 -5.10 -9.08
C ARG A 166 -11.93 -6.14 -8.21
N LEU A 167 -12.11 -7.35 -8.73
CA LEU A 167 -12.72 -8.46 -7.97
C LEU A 167 -11.91 -8.85 -6.75
N GLN A 168 -10.59 -8.94 -6.88
CA GLN A 168 -9.70 -9.28 -5.77
C GLN A 168 -9.69 -8.18 -4.70
N THR A 169 -9.63 -6.92 -5.11
CA THR A 169 -9.69 -5.78 -4.18
C THR A 169 -11.01 -5.74 -3.42
N ALA A 170 -12.15 -5.97 -4.12
CA ALA A 170 -13.45 -6.01 -3.46
C ALA A 170 -13.54 -7.13 -2.40
N LYS A 171 -13.01 -8.32 -2.70
CA LYS A 171 -12.92 -9.43 -1.74
C LYS A 171 -12.07 -9.07 -0.53
N ALA A 172 -10.91 -8.43 -0.77
CA ALA A 172 -10.01 -7.99 0.29
C ALA A 172 -10.68 -6.98 1.23
N LEU A 173 -11.38 -5.98 0.68
CA LEU A 173 -12.10 -4.97 1.46
C LEU A 173 -13.25 -5.59 2.28
N GLN A 174 -13.99 -6.55 1.72
CA GLN A 174 -15.03 -7.27 2.46
C GLN A 174 -14.46 -8.05 3.64
N ALA A 175 -13.33 -8.71 3.46
CA ALA A 175 -12.65 -9.43 4.52
C ALA A 175 -12.17 -8.50 5.65
N CYS A 176 -11.70 -7.29 5.31
CA CYS A 176 -11.25 -6.31 6.31
C CYS A 176 -12.40 -5.57 7.02
N ALA A 177 -13.61 -5.50 6.43
CA ALA A 177 -14.77 -4.87 7.06
C ALA A 177 -15.36 -5.72 8.20
N THR A 178 -14.98 -6.98 8.30
CA THR A 178 -15.41 -7.94 9.35
C THR A 178 -14.35 -8.13 10.45
N CYS A 179 -13.22 -7.46 10.37
CA CYS A 179 -12.19 -7.39 11.41
C CYS A 179 -12.25 -6.06 12.16
#